data_5e4b28414a7eedbb584640560c9f6952
#
_entry.id   5e4b28414a7eedbb584640560c9f6952
#
_cell.length_a   1.000
_cell.length_b   1.000
_cell.length_c   1.000
_cell.angle_alpha   90.00
_cell.angle_beta   90.00
_cell.angle_gamma   90.00
#
_symmetry.space_group_name_H-M   'P 1'
#
loop_
_entity.id
_entity.type
_entity.pdbx_description
1 polymer ?
#
loop_
_entity_poly.entity_id
_entity_poly.type
_entity_poly.pdbx_seq_one_letter_code
_entity_poly.pdbx_strand_id
1 'polypeptide(L)'
;MKKHILLILVITLPLLCFAQKEHTKQDAQVTMKRATTFMMNKVSHNGGFLWNYLPDFSRTWGELEAYPTSVWVQSPGTPAIGNILLDAYHATDDEFYYQMAEKVANILIFGQLECGGWNYLFDLAGEGSLKRWYETIGKNAWGCGEFNHYYGNATFDDSVTADAANFIMRIYMEKLDPRYKPSLDKAVDFILQSQFSIGGWPQRYPLMYDYPGKNGAPDYPRCITLNDDVIDDNIEFLLRCYHVLGDARAYDALIRAMNCVRILQQGHPTAGWADQYTLDMKPASAREFEPAAITTSGTVSCIRNLLQYYQMTADAKFLSGIPDALDFLESVALEQKDISKMNKKLEKGQILCPRFLIPNTQTPLYLHRKGTHVNNGTYYFDQELDNLIEHY
;
A
#
# COMPACT_ATOMS: atom_id res chain seq x y z
N MET A 1 53.30 -29.33 67.27
CA MET A 1 51.89 -29.38 66.78
C MET A 1 51.37 -27.94 66.58
N LYS A 2 51.38 -27.42 65.36
CA LYS A 2 50.86 -26.08 65.07
C LYS A 2 49.48 -26.26 64.45
N LYS A 3 48.43 -25.73 65.08
CA LYS A 3 47.05 -25.73 64.59
C LYS A 3 46.91 -24.54 63.64
N HIS A 4 46.60 -24.82 62.40
CA HIS A 4 46.22 -23.80 61.47
C HIS A 4 44.69 -23.57 61.58
N ILE A 5 44.33 -22.34 61.98
CA ILE A 5 42.92 -21.86 61.94
C ILE A 5 42.69 -21.29 60.58
N LEU A 6 41.79 -21.94 59.83
CA LEU A 6 41.33 -21.46 58.50
C LEU A 6 40.18 -20.46 58.74
N LEU A 7 40.44 -19.18 58.47
CA LEU A 7 39.43 -18.11 58.55
C LEU A 7 38.67 -18.07 57.22
N ILE A 8 37.45 -18.57 57.24
CA ILE A 8 36.58 -18.46 56.09
C ILE A 8 35.89 -17.05 56.07
N LEU A 9 36.38 -16.18 55.24
CA LEU A 9 35.77 -14.86 55.00
C LEU A 9 34.56 -15.04 54.12
N VAL A 10 33.34 -15.05 54.64
CA VAL A 10 32.10 -15.03 53.87
C VAL A 10 31.86 -13.60 53.38
N ILE A 11 32.18 -13.34 52.13
CA ILE A 11 31.84 -12.09 51.47
C ILE A 11 30.35 -12.14 51.10
N THR A 12 29.49 -11.53 51.88
CA THR A 12 28.11 -11.26 51.52
C THR A 12 28.10 -10.11 50.52
N LEU A 13 28.11 -10.42 49.22
CA LEU A 13 27.73 -9.46 48.17
C LEU A 13 26.24 -9.18 48.37
N PRO A 14 25.81 -7.91 48.51
CA PRO A 14 24.42 -7.59 48.40
C PRO A 14 24.01 -7.84 46.93
N LEU A 15 23.22 -8.88 46.71
CA LEU A 15 22.44 -9.04 45.46
C LEU A 15 21.52 -7.82 45.38
N LEU A 16 21.97 -6.79 44.70
CA LEU A 16 21.08 -5.76 44.18
C LEU A 16 20.18 -6.44 43.15
N CYS A 17 19.12 -7.08 43.63
CA CYS A 17 17.95 -7.40 42.83
C CYS A 17 17.42 -6.06 42.32
N PHE A 18 17.80 -5.68 41.14
CA PHE A 18 16.97 -4.71 40.37
C PHE A 18 15.62 -5.39 40.19
N ALA A 19 14.71 -5.18 41.11
CA ALA A 19 13.33 -5.52 40.94
C ALA A 19 12.88 -4.74 39.69
N GLN A 20 12.81 -5.42 38.57
CA GLN A 20 12.23 -4.86 37.34
C GLN A 20 10.80 -4.52 37.75
N LYS A 21 10.48 -3.21 37.79
CA LYS A 21 9.17 -2.75 38.20
C LYS A 21 8.18 -3.40 37.23
N GLU A 22 7.35 -4.31 37.73
CA GLU A 22 6.25 -4.86 36.89
C GLU A 22 5.35 -3.72 36.49
N HIS A 23 5.29 -3.50 35.18
CA HIS A 23 4.39 -2.49 34.63
C HIS A 23 2.97 -3.01 34.67
N THR A 24 2.09 -2.27 35.30
CA THR A 24 0.68 -2.60 35.39
C THR A 24 -0.08 -2.19 34.12
N LYS A 25 -1.27 -2.76 33.91
CA LYS A 25 -2.19 -2.30 32.86
C LYS A 25 -2.45 -0.78 32.96
N GLN A 26 -2.55 -0.26 34.20
CA GLN A 26 -2.78 1.16 34.45
C GLN A 26 -1.56 2.01 34.04
N ASP A 27 -0.33 1.57 34.28
CA ASP A 27 0.88 2.26 33.81
C ASP A 27 0.91 2.33 32.29
N ALA A 28 0.50 1.25 31.60
CA ALA A 28 0.39 1.22 30.16
C ALA A 28 -0.66 2.22 29.65
N GLN A 29 -1.85 2.25 30.23
CA GLN A 29 -2.93 3.19 29.86
C GLN A 29 -2.52 4.66 30.06
N VAL A 30 -1.86 4.98 31.19
CA VAL A 30 -1.36 6.33 31.47
C VAL A 30 -0.30 6.73 30.42
N THR A 31 0.59 5.80 30.07
CA THR A 31 1.64 6.05 29.07
C THR A 31 1.05 6.23 27.68
N MET A 32 0.11 5.39 27.28
CA MET A 32 -0.62 5.53 26.01
C MET A 32 -1.33 6.88 25.91
N LYS A 33 -2.07 7.28 26.95
CA LYS A 33 -2.79 8.57 26.97
C LYS A 33 -1.85 9.75 26.87
N ARG A 34 -0.72 9.70 27.57
CA ARG A 34 0.32 10.74 27.48
C ARG A 34 0.94 10.81 26.08
N ALA A 35 1.27 9.66 25.48
CA ALA A 35 1.81 9.59 24.12
C ALA A 35 0.80 10.12 23.09
N THR A 36 -0.45 9.71 23.18
CA THR A 36 -1.54 10.19 22.31
C THR A 36 -1.73 11.70 22.46
N THR A 37 -1.73 12.22 23.69
CA THR A 37 -1.83 13.66 23.95
C THR A 37 -0.67 14.43 23.30
N PHE A 38 0.55 13.91 23.37
CA PHE A 38 1.70 14.49 22.71
C PHE A 38 1.54 14.47 21.18
N MET A 39 1.18 13.33 20.63
CA MET A 39 0.96 13.17 19.19
C MET A 39 -0.10 14.16 18.67
N MET A 40 -1.23 14.25 19.35
CA MET A 40 -2.34 15.12 18.94
C MET A 40 -2.03 16.62 19.11
N ASN A 41 -1.28 17.03 20.14
CA ASN A 41 -1.08 18.43 20.47
C ASN A 41 0.22 19.03 19.93
N LYS A 42 1.23 18.18 19.66
CA LYS A 42 2.58 18.64 19.26
C LYS A 42 2.99 18.19 17.88
N VAL A 43 2.52 17.00 17.46
CA VAL A 43 2.94 16.39 16.19
C VAL A 43 1.90 16.65 15.10
N SER A 44 0.60 16.42 15.41
CA SER A 44 -0.45 16.60 14.42
C SER A 44 -0.69 18.04 14.06
N HIS A 45 -1.06 18.28 12.81
CA HIS A 45 -1.64 19.55 12.37
C HIS A 45 -3.14 19.37 12.17
N ASN A 46 -3.94 19.83 13.16
CA ASN A 46 -5.40 19.69 13.21
C ASN A 46 -5.92 18.24 13.10
N GLY A 47 -5.15 17.25 13.56
CA GLY A 47 -5.50 15.84 13.43
C GLY A 47 -4.90 15.14 12.21
N GLY A 48 -4.22 15.88 11.33
CA GLY A 48 -3.44 15.35 10.21
C GLY A 48 -2.00 15.02 10.60
N PHE A 49 -1.43 14.02 9.95
CA PHE A 49 -0.09 13.52 10.25
C PHE A 49 0.73 13.34 8.98
N LEU A 50 2.05 13.34 9.16
CA LEU A 50 3.07 12.92 8.20
C LEU A 50 3.75 11.66 8.70
N TRP A 51 4.67 11.08 7.93
CA TRP A 51 5.36 9.85 8.33
C TRP A 51 6.50 10.10 9.31
N ASN A 52 7.31 11.12 9.02
CA ASN A 52 8.54 11.39 9.77
C ASN A 52 8.69 12.87 10.11
N TYR A 53 9.33 13.13 11.24
CA TYR A 53 9.59 14.45 11.77
C TYR A 53 10.98 14.50 12.35
N LEU A 54 11.73 15.60 12.14
CA LEU A 54 12.89 15.85 12.97
C LEU A 54 12.45 16.14 14.41
N PRO A 55 13.31 15.86 15.41
CA PRO A 55 12.96 16.10 16.82
C PRO A 55 12.56 17.55 17.16
N ASP A 56 13.05 18.51 16.38
CA ASP A 56 12.74 19.95 16.51
C ASP A 56 11.61 20.41 15.57
N PHE A 57 11.02 19.47 14.80
CA PHE A 57 9.99 19.74 13.78
C PHE A 57 10.40 20.68 12.66
N SER A 58 11.69 20.98 12.50
CA SER A 58 12.20 21.87 11.45
C SER A 58 12.00 21.33 10.03
N ARG A 59 11.96 20.01 9.88
CA ARG A 59 11.69 19.33 8.61
C ARG A 59 10.80 18.10 8.84
N THR A 60 9.94 17.85 7.86
CA THR A 60 8.94 16.78 7.91
C THR A 60 8.82 16.09 6.56
N TRP A 61 8.40 14.81 6.59
CA TRP A 61 8.25 13.98 5.39
C TRP A 61 7.00 13.10 5.48
N GLY A 62 6.31 12.92 4.35
CA GLY A 62 5.63 11.69 4.00
C GLY A 62 6.62 10.82 3.24
N GLU A 63 6.25 10.31 2.09
CA GLU A 63 7.17 9.67 1.16
C GLU A 63 8.24 10.66 0.65
N LEU A 64 7.86 11.90 0.52
CA LEU A 64 8.72 13.02 0.14
C LEU A 64 8.74 14.07 1.24
N GLU A 65 9.69 15.01 1.15
CA GLU A 65 9.68 16.16 2.04
C GLU A 65 8.35 16.92 1.91
N ALA A 66 7.74 17.25 3.04
CA ALA A 66 6.43 17.87 3.12
C ALA A 66 6.48 19.18 3.90
N TYR A 67 5.56 20.09 3.60
CA TYR A 67 5.42 21.28 4.41
C TYR A 67 4.83 20.93 5.79
N PRO A 68 5.11 21.72 6.84
CA PRO A 68 4.53 21.44 8.16
C PRO A 68 3.01 21.48 8.20
N THR A 69 2.37 22.12 7.21
CA THR A 69 0.92 22.22 7.06
C THR A 69 0.33 21.10 6.20
N SER A 70 1.18 20.26 5.62
CA SER A 70 0.73 19.13 4.81
C SER A 70 0.17 18.00 5.67
N VAL A 71 -0.82 17.32 5.15
CA VAL A 71 -1.42 16.11 5.71
C VAL A 71 -1.19 14.96 4.72
N TRP A 72 -0.54 13.90 5.17
CA TRP A 72 -0.23 12.74 4.33
C TRP A 72 -1.27 11.64 4.52
N VAL A 73 -1.95 11.25 3.46
CA VAL A 73 -3.02 10.24 3.49
C VAL A 73 -2.44 8.83 3.33
N GLN A 74 -1.52 8.64 2.36
CA GLN A 74 -0.86 7.35 2.12
C GLN A 74 -0.28 6.76 3.42
N SER A 75 -0.48 5.48 3.65
CA SER A 75 -0.01 4.76 4.85
C SER A 75 1.54 4.77 4.95
N PRO A 76 2.10 4.89 6.16
CA PRO A 76 1.50 4.92 7.50
C PRO A 76 1.04 6.32 7.98
N GLY A 77 0.41 7.08 7.12
CA GLY A 77 -0.02 8.46 7.37
C GLY A 77 -1.28 8.57 8.23
N THR A 78 -2.08 9.59 7.91
CA THR A 78 -3.22 10.02 8.74
C THR A 78 -4.26 8.92 9.00
N PRO A 79 -4.74 8.12 8.02
CA PRO A 79 -5.72 7.08 8.27
C PRO A 79 -5.22 5.99 9.23
N ALA A 80 -3.93 5.62 9.14
CA ALA A 80 -3.33 4.64 10.03
C ALA A 80 -3.38 5.08 11.50
N ILE A 81 -3.09 6.36 11.77
CA ILE A 81 -3.20 6.93 13.13
C ILE A 81 -4.66 6.90 13.60
N GLY A 82 -5.62 7.22 12.74
CA GLY A 82 -7.04 7.11 13.05
C GLY A 82 -7.46 5.71 13.48
N ASN A 83 -6.99 4.70 12.76
CA ASN A 83 -7.24 3.29 13.10
C ASN A 83 -6.61 2.89 14.45
N ILE A 84 -5.37 3.30 14.72
CA ILE A 84 -4.70 3.05 16.01
C ILE A 84 -5.48 3.70 17.17
N LEU A 85 -6.07 4.87 16.97
CA LEU A 85 -6.88 5.55 17.98
C LEU A 85 -8.19 4.79 18.26
N LEU A 86 -8.84 4.23 17.24
CA LEU A 86 -10.01 3.37 17.43
C LEU A 86 -9.64 2.04 18.09
N ASP A 87 -8.48 1.46 17.77
CA ASP A 87 -7.97 0.27 18.47
C ASP A 87 -7.73 0.55 19.95
N ALA A 88 -7.16 1.72 20.27
CA ALA A 88 -6.97 2.16 21.65
C ALA A 88 -8.29 2.40 22.39
N TYR A 89 -9.31 2.94 21.72
CA TYR A 89 -10.66 3.07 22.22
C TYR A 89 -11.24 1.70 22.59
N HIS A 90 -11.20 0.74 21.68
CA HIS A 90 -11.67 -0.63 21.92
C HIS A 90 -10.92 -1.36 23.05
N ALA A 91 -9.59 -1.14 23.13
CA ALA A 91 -8.77 -1.78 24.15
C ALA A 91 -8.97 -1.20 25.56
N THR A 92 -9.42 0.05 25.68
CA THR A 92 -9.45 0.78 26.95
C THR A 92 -10.84 1.24 27.39
N ASP A 93 -11.80 1.30 26.48
CA ASP A 93 -13.13 1.90 26.67
C ASP A 93 -13.06 3.39 27.11
N ASP A 94 -11.93 4.08 26.77
CA ASP A 94 -11.74 5.49 27.11
C ASP A 94 -12.13 6.37 25.92
N GLU A 95 -13.24 7.10 26.04
CA GLU A 95 -13.78 8.04 25.05
C GLU A 95 -12.75 9.07 24.56
N PHE A 96 -11.69 9.32 25.32
CA PHE A 96 -10.61 10.18 24.89
C PHE A 96 -10.03 9.75 23.53
N TYR A 97 -9.83 8.45 23.32
CA TYR A 97 -9.26 7.94 22.05
C TYR A 97 -10.25 8.08 20.89
N TYR A 98 -11.54 7.84 21.14
CA TYR A 98 -12.58 8.08 20.14
C TYR A 98 -12.61 9.56 19.71
N GLN A 99 -12.60 10.49 20.69
CA GLN A 99 -12.54 11.94 20.38
C GLN A 99 -11.29 12.34 19.58
N MET A 100 -10.15 11.66 19.79
CA MET A 100 -8.95 11.90 18.97
C MET A 100 -9.12 11.32 17.57
N ALA A 101 -9.75 10.15 17.41
CA ALA A 101 -10.10 9.59 16.12
C ALA A 101 -11.09 10.47 15.33
N GLU A 102 -12.05 11.12 16.01
CA GLU A 102 -12.94 12.11 15.38
C GLU A 102 -12.18 13.28 14.74
N LYS A 103 -11.09 13.77 15.38
CA LYS A 103 -10.26 14.81 14.79
C LYS A 103 -9.58 14.34 13.50
N VAL A 104 -9.10 13.09 13.50
CA VAL A 104 -8.51 12.46 12.30
C VAL A 104 -9.56 12.29 11.20
N ALA A 105 -10.77 11.86 11.55
CA ALA A 105 -11.86 11.74 10.59
C ALA A 105 -12.22 13.09 9.96
N ASN A 106 -12.36 14.12 10.78
CA ASN A 106 -12.72 15.46 10.33
C ASN A 106 -11.67 16.03 9.35
N ILE A 107 -10.37 15.81 9.60
CA ILE A 107 -9.33 16.29 8.70
C ILE A 107 -9.29 15.51 7.38
N LEU A 108 -9.55 14.20 7.41
CA LEU A 108 -9.67 13.40 6.19
C LEU A 108 -10.90 13.79 5.37
N ILE A 109 -12.03 14.08 6.01
CA ILE A 109 -13.23 14.60 5.32
C ILE A 109 -12.92 15.96 4.66
N PHE A 110 -12.17 16.82 5.34
CA PHE A 110 -11.72 18.10 4.77
C PHE A 110 -10.83 17.90 3.53
N GLY A 111 -9.94 16.89 3.56
CA GLY A 111 -9.04 16.57 2.45
C GLY A 111 -9.64 15.70 1.35
N GLN A 112 -10.91 15.25 1.49
CA GLN A 112 -11.58 14.47 0.46
C GLN A 112 -11.85 15.32 -0.78
N LEU A 113 -11.40 14.82 -1.93
CA LEU A 113 -11.61 15.49 -3.20
C LEU A 113 -13.09 15.48 -3.60
N GLU A 114 -13.47 16.40 -4.48
CA GLU A 114 -14.86 16.51 -4.97
C GLU A 114 -15.34 15.21 -5.62
N CYS A 115 -14.44 14.49 -6.31
CA CYS A 115 -14.75 13.18 -6.90
C CYS A 115 -15.04 12.07 -5.86
N GLY A 116 -14.70 12.27 -4.58
CA GLY A 116 -14.97 11.34 -3.50
C GLY A 116 -13.78 10.52 -3.01
N GLY A 117 -12.67 10.49 -3.73
CA GLY A 117 -11.41 9.84 -3.32
C GLY A 117 -10.43 10.79 -2.65
N TRP A 118 -9.21 10.31 -2.41
CA TRP A 118 -8.10 11.09 -1.85
C TRP A 118 -6.86 10.99 -2.73
N ASN A 119 -6.00 12.02 -2.64
CA ASN A 119 -4.65 11.96 -3.17
C ASN A 119 -3.66 11.69 -2.03
N TYR A 120 -2.37 11.46 -2.32
CA TYR A 120 -1.33 11.16 -1.34
C TYR A 120 -1.26 12.16 -0.20
N LEU A 121 -1.47 13.44 -0.52
CA LEU A 121 -1.43 14.51 0.44
C LEU A 121 -2.39 15.64 0.07
N PHE A 122 -2.74 16.44 1.04
CA PHE A 122 -3.33 17.77 0.88
C PHE A 122 -2.67 18.76 1.85
N ASP A 123 -2.89 20.06 1.66
CA ASP A 123 -2.23 21.09 2.47
C ASP A 123 -3.25 22.03 3.13
N LEU A 124 -3.17 22.15 4.44
CA LEU A 124 -4.05 23.02 5.24
C LEU A 124 -3.78 24.51 5.03
N ALA A 125 -2.62 24.87 4.48
CA ALA A 125 -2.37 26.24 4.02
C ALA A 125 -3.09 26.57 2.71
N GLY A 126 -3.83 25.61 2.16
CA GLY A 126 -4.69 25.78 1.00
C GLY A 126 -4.07 25.38 -0.32
N GLU A 127 -4.89 25.45 -1.37
CA GLU A 127 -4.57 24.97 -2.70
C GLU A 127 -3.31 25.59 -3.32
N GLY A 128 -3.09 26.87 -3.08
CA GLY A 128 -1.88 27.56 -3.57
C GLY A 128 -0.58 27.02 -2.97
N SER A 129 -0.60 26.55 -1.72
CA SER A 129 0.52 25.88 -1.07
C SER A 129 0.73 24.48 -1.65
N LEU A 130 -0.35 23.71 -1.76
CA LEU A 130 -0.32 22.39 -2.35
C LEU A 130 0.22 22.42 -3.79
N LYS A 131 -0.28 23.34 -4.62
CA LYS A 131 0.19 23.53 -6.00
C LYS A 131 1.69 23.83 -6.05
N ARG A 132 2.17 24.71 -5.18
CA ARG A 132 3.60 25.02 -5.07
C ARG A 132 4.42 23.79 -4.69
N TRP A 133 3.91 22.96 -3.77
CA TRP A 133 4.57 21.71 -3.42
C TRP A 133 4.73 20.79 -4.65
N TYR A 134 3.67 20.63 -5.45
CA TYR A 134 3.72 19.85 -6.70
C TYR A 134 4.68 20.43 -7.73
N GLU A 135 4.75 21.76 -7.86
CA GLU A 135 5.63 22.45 -8.81
C GLU A 135 7.11 22.45 -8.39
N THR A 136 7.41 22.16 -7.14
CA THR A 136 8.76 22.19 -6.57
C THR A 136 9.23 20.82 -6.13
N ILE A 137 8.77 20.35 -4.98
CA ILE A 137 9.18 19.06 -4.40
C ILE A 137 8.65 17.92 -5.25
N GLY A 138 7.35 17.89 -5.54
CA GLY A 138 6.70 16.87 -6.32
C GLY A 138 7.29 16.73 -7.73
N LYS A 139 7.58 17.84 -8.40
CA LYS A 139 8.17 17.83 -9.75
C LYS A 139 9.54 17.16 -9.81
N ASN A 140 10.31 17.26 -8.75
CA ASN A 140 11.67 16.72 -8.68
C ASN A 140 11.72 15.32 -8.01
N ALA A 141 10.57 14.84 -7.55
CA ALA A 141 10.46 13.54 -6.95
C ALA A 141 10.42 12.45 -8.04
N TRP A 142 9.76 11.45 -7.89
CA TRP A 142 9.66 10.28 -8.73
C TRP A 142 9.86 10.49 -10.23
N GLY A 143 10.31 9.48 -10.85
CA GLY A 143 10.71 9.32 -12.15
C GLY A 143 9.80 9.90 -13.20
N CYS A 144 8.52 9.67 -13.25
CA CYS A 144 7.63 10.06 -14.33
C CYS A 144 7.00 11.46 -14.16
N GLY A 145 7.47 12.24 -13.20
CA GLY A 145 6.80 13.50 -12.86
C GLY A 145 5.40 13.26 -12.30
N GLU A 146 5.20 12.11 -11.71
CA GLU A 146 3.93 11.60 -11.22
C GLU A 146 3.23 12.59 -10.31
N PHE A 147 3.94 13.13 -9.33
CA PHE A 147 3.40 14.14 -8.44
C PHE A 147 3.11 15.47 -9.12
N ASN A 148 3.82 15.83 -10.19
CA ASN A 148 3.58 17.08 -10.89
C ASN A 148 2.33 17.04 -11.78
N HIS A 149 2.03 15.89 -12.35
CA HIS A 149 0.95 15.77 -13.34
C HIS A 149 -0.40 15.39 -12.74
N TYR A 150 -0.41 14.77 -11.58
CA TYR A 150 -1.64 14.26 -10.95
C TYR A 150 -2.16 15.14 -9.82
N TYR A 151 -1.77 16.40 -9.82
CA TYR A 151 -2.40 17.39 -9.00
C TYR A 151 -3.93 17.41 -9.25
N GLY A 152 -4.70 17.24 -8.19
CA GLY A 152 -6.16 17.36 -8.24
C GLY A 152 -6.94 16.08 -8.58
N ASN A 153 -6.31 14.94 -8.89
CA ASN A 153 -7.05 13.68 -8.95
C ASN A 153 -6.75 12.74 -7.77
N ALA A 154 -7.72 11.88 -7.48
CA ALA A 154 -7.56 10.86 -6.45
C ALA A 154 -6.71 9.70 -6.96
N THR A 155 -6.13 8.95 -6.02
CA THR A 155 -5.32 7.77 -6.33
C THR A 155 -5.80 6.55 -5.57
N PHE A 156 -5.71 5.38 -6.22
CA PHE A 156 -5.84 4.07 -5.59
C PHE A 156 -4.49 3.48 -5.19
N ASP A 157 -3.39 4.07 -5.71
CA ASP A 157 -2.02 3.64 -5.47
C ASP A 157 -1.70 3.62 -3.97
N ASP A 158 -0.93 2.62 -3.53
CA ASP A 158 -0.51 2.46 -2.13
C ASP A 158 -1.66 2.58 -1.11
N SER A 159 -2.81 2.02 -1.43
CA SER A 159 -4.00 1.98 -0.57
C SER A 159 -4.59 3.36 -0.16
N VAL A 160 -4.16 4.46 -0.78
CA VAL A 160 -4.49 5.83 -0.32
C VAL A 160 -5.98 6.05 -0.11
N THR A 161 -6.78 5.86 -1.19
CA THR A 161 -8.23 6.06 -1.10
C THR A 161 -8.89 4.96 -0.25
N ALA A 162 -8.41 3.72 -0.35
CA ALA A 162 -8.96 2.60 0.39
C ALA A 162 -8.77 2.78 1.90
N ASP A 163 -7.58 3.15 2.37
CA ASP A 163 -7.29 3.38 3.79
C ASP A 163 -8.13 4.50 4.38
N ALA A 164 -8.24 5.62 3.65
CA ALA A 164 -9.07 6.74 4.08
C ALA A 164 -10.56 6.36 4.14
N ALA A 165 -11.09 5.70 3.09
CA ALA A 165 -12.48 5.26 3.04
C ALA A 165 -12.81 4.20 4.10
N ASN A 166 -11.92 3.24 4.32
CA ASN A 166 -12.06 2.22 5.37
C ASN A 166 -12.07 2.83 6.77
N PHE A 167 -11.20 3.81 7.04
CA PHE A 167 -11.21 4.49 8.33
C PHE A 167 -12.51 5.31 8.54
N ILE A 168 -13.00 6.04 7.50
CA ILE A 168 -14.28 6.74 7.58
C ILE A 168 -15.44 5.77 7.79
N MET A 169 -15.43 4.60 7.12
CA MET A 169 -16.41 3.54 7.36
C MET A 169 -16.36 3.05 8.81
N ARG A 170 -15.16 2.77 9.32
CA ARG A 170 -14.94 2.24 10.66
C ARG A 170 -15.47 3.21 11.72
N ILE A 171 -15.08 4.49 11.67
CA ILE A 171 -15.55 5.47 12.67
C ILE A 171 -17.07 5.72 12.55
N TYR A 172 -17.64 5.66 11.34
CA TYR A 172 -19.07 5.71 11.16
C TYR A 172 -19.78 4.54 11.87
N MET A 173 -19.26 3.33 11.70
CA MET A 173 -19.85 2.12 12.30
C MET A 173 -19.74 2.06 13.82
N GLU A 174 -18.79 2.75 14.43
CA GLU A 174 -18.65 2.79 15.90
C GLU A 174 -19.91 3.31 16.60
N LYS A 175 -20.49 4.37 16.06
CA LYS A 175 -21.64 5.06 16.70
C LYS A 175 -22.76 5.42 15.73
N LEU A 176 -22.64 5.05 14.46
CA LEU A 176 -23.55 5.41 13.35
C LEU A 176 -23.77 6.93 13.26
N ASP A 177 -22.71 7.71 13.53
CA ASP A 177 -22.80 9.16 13.55
C ASP A 177 -23.02 9.71 12.13
N PRO A 178 -24.14 10.39 11.86
CA PRO A 178 -24.51 10.84 10.52
C PRO A 178 -23.53 11.86 9.93
N ARG A 179 -22.62 12.45 10.71
CA ARG A 179 -21.59 13.39 10.22
C ARG A 179 -20.64 12.74 9.23
N TYR A 180 -20.38 11.44 9.38
CA TYR A 180 -19.42 10.69 8.53
C TYR A 180 -20.06 10.12 7.27
N LYS A 181 -21.37 9.91 7.28
CA LYS A 181 -22.09 9.24 6.19
C LYS A 181 -21.93 9.91 4.83
N PRO A 182 -22.01 11.26 4.69
CA PRO A 182 -21.85 11.90 3.39
C PRO A 182 -20.47 11.68 2.76
N SER A 183 -19.40 11.68 3.57
CA SER A 183 -18.03 11.39 3.07
C SER A 183 -17.88 9.92 2.68
N LEU A 184 -18.45 9.01 3.49
CA LEU A 184 -18.47 7.59 3.18
C LEU A 184 -19.22 7.31 1.88
N ASP A 185 -20.40 7.90 1.68
CA ASP A 185 -21.19 7.73 0.46
C ASP A 185 -20.44 8.21 -0.78
N LYS A 186 -19.77 9.36 -0.68
CA LYS A 186 -18.91 9.85 -1.77
C LYS A 186 -17.77 8.88 -2.10
N ALA A 187 -17.15 8.27 -1.08
CA ALA A 187 -16.08 7.29 -1.30
C ALA A 187 -16.61 6.01 -1.97
N VAL A 188 -17.79 5.52 -1.55
CA VAL A 188 -18.44 4.40 -2.22
C VAL A 188 -18.77 4.74 -3.67
N ASP A 189 -19.37 5.88 -3.92
CA ASP A 189 -19.72 6.32 -5.26
C ASP A 189 -18.46 6.50 -6.15
N PHE A 190 -17.37 7.03 -5.60
CA PHE A 190 -16.09 7.14 -6.28
C PHE A 190 -15.56 5.79 -6.75
N ILE A 191 -15.53 4.79 -5.87
CA ILE A 191 -15.04 3.44 -6.20
C ILE A 191 -15.93 2.77 -7.24
N LEU A 192 -17.26 2.94 -7.15
CA LEU A 192 -18.18 2.38 -8.12
C LEU A 192 -18.09 3.05 -9.51
N GLN A 193 -17.94 4.39 -9.54
CA GLN A 193 -17.89 5.16 -10.80
C GLN A 193 -16.55 5.03 -11.54
N SER A 194 -15.45 4.83 -10.80
CA SER A 194 -14.12 4.68 -11.38
C SER A 194 -13.84 3.27 -11.92
N GLN A 195 -14.69 2.29 -11.59
CA GLN A 195 -14.54 0.92 -12.07
C GLN A 195 -14.78 0.84 -13.57
N PHE A 196 -13.83 0.29 -14.31
CA PHE A 196 -14.03 -0.04 -15.73
C PHE A 196 -15.12 -1.10 -15.91
N SER A 197 -15.76 -1.10 -17.05
CA SER A 197 -16.83 -2.07 -17.37
C SER A 197 -16.38 -3.52 -17.26
N ILE A 198 -15.10 -3.79 -17.50
CA ILE A 198 -14.46 -5.11 -17.35
C ILE A 198 -14.26 -5.52 -15.87
N GLY A 199 -14.33 -4.58 -14.93
CA GLY A 199 -14.27 -4.84 -13.49
C GLY A 199 -13.01 -4.35 -12.76
N GLY A 200 -11.96 -3.96 -13.48
CA GLY A 200 -10.74 -3.40 -12.87
C GLY A 200 -10.85 -1.90 -12.65
N TRP A 201 -9.80 -1.31 -12.07
CA TRP A 201 -9.69 0.13 -11.80
C TRP A 201 -8.43 0.72 -12.43
N PRO A 202 -8.46 2.02 -12.80
CA PRO A 202 -7.27 2.78 -13.09
C PRO A 202 -6.47 3.03 -11.80
N GLN A 203 -5.20 3.38 -11.92
CA GLN A 203 -4.43 3.79 -10.74
C GLN A 203 -4.93 5.12 -10.17
N ARG A 204 -5.44 6.01 -11.05
CA ARG A 204 -5.92 7.34 -10.66
C ARG A 204 -7.23 7.70 -11.35
N TYR A 205 -8.07 8.46 -10.65
CA TYR A 205 -9.36 8.91 -11.18
C TYR A 205 -9.72 10.32 -10.61
N PRO A 206 -10.37 11.21 -11.38
CA PRO A 206 -10.85 11.07 -12.79
C PRO A 206 -9.69 10.89 -13.77
N LEU A 207 -9.98 10.23 -14.91
CA LEU A 207 -8.99 10.08 -15.97
C LEU A 207 -8.68 11.45 -16.59
N MET A 208 -7.42 11.85 -16.59
CA MET A 208 -6.97 13.12 -17.18
C MET A 208 -6.50 12.86 -18.60
N TYR A 209 -7.23 13.42 -19.58
CA TYR A 209 -7.03 13.11 -20.99
C TYR A 209 -5.85 13.84 -21.65
N ASP A 210 -5.40 14.94 -21.06
CA ASP A 210 -4.34 15.79 -21.63
C ASP A 210 -2.94 15.47 -21.13
N TYR A 211 -2.76 14.31 -20.50
CA TYR A 211 -1.47 13.90 -20.03
C TYR A 211 -0.60 13.43 -21.20
N PRO A 212 0.39 14.20 -21.63
CA PRO A 212 1.31 13.76 -22.66
C PRO A 212 2.14 12.63 -22.07
N GLY A 213 2.04 11.44 -22.63
CA GLY A 213 2.97 10.36 -22.34
C GLY A 213 4.39 10.90 -22.44
N LYS A 214 5.17 10.82 -21.36
CA LYS A 214 6.51 11.34 -21.35
C LYS A 214 7.43 10.39 -22.12
N ASN A 215 8.13 10.91 -23.11
CA ASN A 215 9.05 10.13 -23.96
C ASN A 215 8.38 8.93 -24.69
N GLY A 216 7.09 9.03 -25.03
CA GLY A 216 6.37 7.95 -25.69
C GLY A 216 5.90 6.84 -24.76
N ALA A 217 6.12 6.94 -23.45
CA ALA A 217 5.48 6.05 -22.49
C ALA A 217 3.99 6.28 -22.44
N PRO A 218 3.17 5.22 -22.35
CA PRO A 218 1.73 5.37 -22.26
C PRO A 218 1.32 6.11 -20.99
N ASP A 219 0.14 6.71 -21.02
CA ASP A 219 -0.53 7.24 -19.85
C ASP A 219 -1.00 6.06 -18.97
N TYR A 220 -0.06 5.50 -18.20
CA TYR A 220 -0.27 4.29 -17.43
C TYR A 220 -1.36 4.39 -16.35
N PRO A 221 -1.64 5.55 -15.73
CA PRO A 221 -2.73 5.66 -14.77
C PRO A 221 -4.11 5.25 -15.31
N ARG A 222 -4.27 5.13 -16.62
CA ARG A 222 -5.51 4.65 -17.27
C ARG A 222 -5.57 3.13 -17.43
N CYS A 223 -4.47 2.44 -17.19
CA CYS A 223 -4.43 0.99 -17.28
C CYS A 223 -5.25 0.35 -16.17
N ILE A 224 -5.73 -0.86 -16.41
CA ILE A 224 -6.22 -1.72 -15.32
C ILE A 224 -5.00 -2.09 -14.48
N THR A 225 -5.02 -1.74 -13.21
CA THR A 225 -3.89 -1.87 -12.30
C THR A 225 -4.09 -2.99 -11.31
N LEU A 226 -3.16 -3.96 -11.28
CA LEU A 226 -3.14 -5.07 -10.32
C LEU A 226 -2.06 -4.91 -9.24
N ASN A 227 -1.00 -4.12 -9.50
CA ASN A 227 0.01 -3.82 -8.52
C ASN A 227 -0.44 -2.73 -7.53
N ASP A 228 0.38 -2.50 -6.51
CA ASP A 228 0.16 -1.49 -5.46
C ASP A 228 -1.22 -1.64 -4.79
N ASP A 229 -1.67 -2.91 -4.67
CA ASP A 229 -2.91 -3.38 -4.04
C ASP A 229 -4.22 -2.78 -4.61
N VAL A 230 -4.17 -2.09 -5.76
CA VAL A 230 -5.29 -1.32 -6.31
C VAL A 230 -6.57 -2.15 -6.45
N ILE A 231 -6.48 -3.34 -7.06
CA ILE A 231 -7.68 -4.16 -7.26
C ILE A 231 -8.11 -4.88 -5.97
N ASP A 232 -7.15 -5.28 -5.15
CA ASP A 232 -7.39 -6.03 -3.92
C ASP A 232 -8.07 -5.16 -2.87
N ASP A 233 -7.59 -3.95 -2.67
CA ASP A 233 -8.17 -2.95 -1.77
C ASP A 233 -9.61 -2.60 -2.14
N ASN A 234 -9.87 -2.39 -3.44
CA ASN A 234 -11.20 -2.09 -3.90
C ASN A 234 -12.17 -3.27 -3.74
N ILE A 235 -11.71 -4.50 -3.97
CA ILE A 235 -12.49 -5.72 -3.71
C ILE A 235 -12.82 -5.82 -2.22
N GLU A 236 -11.84 -5.61 -1.34
CA GLU A 236 -12.05 -5.67 0.11
C GLU A 236 -13.01 -4.57 0.60
N PHE A 237 -12.85 -3.35 0.10
CA PHE A 237 -13.76 -2.25 0.43
C PHE A 237 -15.20 -2.52 -0.04
N LEU A 238 -15.39 -2.99 -1.27
CA LEU A 238 -16.70 -3.36 -1.79
C LEU A 238 -17.34 -4.49 -1.00
N LEU A 239 -16.55 -5.48 -0.58
CA LEU A 239 -17.02 -6.56 0.28
C LEU A 239 -17.57 -6.01 1.61
N ARG A 240 -16.83 -5.06 2.23
CA ARG A 240 -17.28 -4.37 3.44
C ARG A 240 -18.53 -3.52 3.17
N CYS A 241 -18.60 -2.80 2.06
CA CYS A 241 -19.81 -2.04 1.67
C CYS A 241 -21.03 -2.95 1.58
N TYR A 242 -20.89 -4.12 0.98
CA TYR A 242 -21.99 -5.07 0.86
C TYR A 242 -22.42 -5.66 2.21
N HIS A 243 -21.45 -6.16 3.01
CA HIS A 243 -21.77 -6.86 4.26
C HIS A 243 -22.08 -5.93 5.43
N VAL A 244 -21.39 -4.79 5.54
CA VAL A 244 -21.47 -3.89 6.70
C VAL A 244 -22.48 -2.78 6.48
N LEU A 245 -22.49 -2.18 5.28
CA LEU A 245 -23.41 -1.09 4.96
C LEU A 245 -24.72 -1.58 4.32
N GLY A 246 -24.78 -2.82 3.85
CA GLY A 246 -25.91 -3.36 3.09
C GLY A 246 -26.09 -2.73 1.71
N ASP A 247 -25.02 -2.15 1.13
CA ASP A 247 -25.09 -1.51 -0.19
C ASP A 247 -25.07 -2.57 -1.29
N ALA A 248 -26.26 -2.85 -1.85
CA ALA A 248 -26.41 -3.85 -2.91
C ALA A 248 -25.63 -3.52 -4.20
N ARG A 249 -25.33 -2.22 -4.47
CA ARG A 249 -24.54 -1.81 -5.65
C ARG A 249 -23.12 -2.36 -5.61
N ALA A 250 -22.58 -2.55 -4.39
CA ALA A 250 -21.24 -3.09 -4.19
C ALA A 250 -21.13 -4.55 -4.64
N TYR A 251 -22.19 -5.35 -4.57
CA TYR A 251 -22.17 -6.76 -4.93
C TYR A 251 -21.82 -6.98 -6.41
N ASP A 252 -22.52 -6.29 -7.30
CA ASP A 252 -22.27 -6.44 -8.74
C ASP A 252 -20.87 -5.95 -9.14
N ALA A 253 -20.41 -4.86 -8.53
CA ALA A 253 -19.07 -4.33 -8.73
C ALA A 253 -17.98 -5.31 -8.22
N LEU A 254 -18.20 -5.91 -7.05
CA LEU A 254 -17.36 -6.94 -6.45
C LEU A 254 -17.21 -8.15 -7.37
N ILE A 255 -18.33 -8.70 -7.87
CA ILE A 255 -18.33 -9.86 -8.76
C ILE A 255 -17.63 -9.55 -10.09
N ARG A 256 -17.82 -8.33 -10.65
CA ARG A 256 -17.07 -7.91 -11.83
C ARG A 256 -15.58 -7.85 -11.57
N ALA A 257 -15.15 -7.32 -10.43
CA ALA A 257 -13.75 -7.22 -10.07
C ALA A 257 -13.08 -8.60 -9.93
N MET A 258 -13.70 -9.51 -9.20
CA MET A 258 -13.21 -10.90 -9.07
C MET A 258 -13.08 -11.59 -10.44
N ASN A 259 -14.07 -11.39 -11.33
CA ASN A 259 -13.99 -11.93 -12.70
C ASN A 259 -12.90 -11.25 -13.52
N CYS A 260 -12.64 -9.95 -13.31
CA CYS A 260 -11.57 -9.22 -13.99
C CYS A 260 -10.21 -9.88 -13.69
N VAL A 261 -9.88 -10.13 -12.42
CA VAL A 261 -8.64 -10.84 -12.06
C VAL A 261 -8.53 -12.16 -12.81
N ARG A 262 -9.58 -12.96 -12.83
CA ARG A 262 -9.60 -14.25 -13.53
C ARG A 262 -9.34 -14.14 -15.03
N ILE A 263 -9.98 -13.21 -15.72
CA ILE A 263 -9.89 -13.11 -17.20
C ILE A 263 -8.62 -12.39 -17.69
N LEU A 264 -7.90 -11.71 -16.81
CA LEU A 264 -6.61 -11.08 -17.13
C LEU A 264 -5.46 -12.07 -17.14
N GLN A 265 -5.66 -13.31 -16.69
CA GLN A 265 -4.64 -14.36 -16.81
C GLN A 265 -4.25 -14.54 -18.27
N GLN A 266 -2.96 -14.51 -18.53
CA GLN A 266 -2.43 -14.73 -19.87
C GLN A 266 -2.40 -16.24 -20.21
N GLY A 267 -2.32 -16.55 -21.48
CA GLY A 267 -2.25 -17.93 -21.94
C GLY A 267 -0.83 -18.50 -21.92
N HIS A 268 -0.73 -19.82 -22.22
CA HIS A 268 0.57 -20.47 -22.38
C HIS A 268 1.45 -19.76 -23.44
N PRO A 269 2.77 -19.73 -23.26
CA PRO A 269 3.54 -20.38 -22.20
C PRO A 269 3.71 -19.57 -20.91
N THR A 270 3.08 -18.41 -20.80
CA THR A 270 3.18 -17.49 -19.65
C THR A 270 1.83 -17.32 -18.96
N ALA A 271 1.32 -18.42 -18.38
CA ALA A 271 -0.01 -18.48 -17.77
C ALA A 271 -0.08 -17.75 -16.41
N GLY A 272 0.39 -16.51 -16.38
CA GLY A 272 0.43 -15.63 -15.21
C GLY A 272 -0.25 -14.30 -15.47
N TRP A 273 0.07 -13.31 -14.61
CA TRP A 273 -0.48 -11.96 -14.65
C TRP A 273 0.63 -10.92 -14.74
N ALA A 274 0.31 -9.81 -15.41
CA ALA A 274 1.10 -8.57 -15.43
C ALA A 274 0.68 -7.66 -14.28
N ASP A 275 1.51 -6.66 -13.97
CA ASP A 275 1.18 -5.63 -12.99
C ASP A 275 0.07 -4.71 -13.52
N GLN A 276 0.03 -4.47 -14.84
CA GLN A 276 -0.95 -3.59 -15.47
C GLN A 276 -1.39 -4.09 -16.83
N TYR A 277 -2.61 -3.69 -17.23
CA TYR A 277 -3.21 -4.08 -18.49
C TYR A 277 -3.86 -2.90 -19.20
N THR A 278 -3.77 -2.89 -20.52
CA THR A 278 -4.63 -2.06 -21.36
C THR A 278 -6.08 -2.54 -21.28
N LEU A 279 -7.03 -1.73 -21.72
CA LEU A 279 -8.45 -2.09 -21.71
C LEU A 279 -8.77 -3.26 -22.66
N ASP A 280 -7.90 -3.58 -23.62
CA ASP A 280 -7.97 -4.79 -24.45
C ASP A 280 -7.20 -5.99 -23.84
N MET A 281 -6.96 -5.96 -22.55
CA MET A 281 -6.40 -7.04 -21.71
C MET A 281 -4.98 -7.49 -22.08
N LYS A 282 -4.18 -6.58 -22.65
CA LYS A 282 -2.77 -6.86 -22.91
C LYS A 282 -1.91 -6.31 -21.79
N PRO A 283 -0.84 -7.01 -21.39
CA PRO A 283 0.17 -6.46 -20.48
C PRO A 283 0.63 -5.06 -20.93
N ALA A 284 0.65 -4.12 -20.03
CA ALA A 284 1.01 -2.73 -20.30
C ALA A 284 2.24 -2.33 -19.47
N SER A 285 3.06 -1.44 -20.03
CA SER A 285 4.11 -0.77 -19.26
C SER A 285 3.55 0.41 -18.51
N ALA A 286 4.17 0.73 -17.38
CA ALA A 286 3.82 1.87 -16.57
C ALA A 286 5.04 2.73 -16.25
N ARG A 287 5.38 2.83 -14.97
CA ARG A 287 6.59 3.53 -14.52
C ARG A 287 7.85 2.89 -15.13
N GLU A 288 8.97 3.60 -15.10
CA GLU A 288 10.22 3.17 -15.74
C GLU A 288 10.81 1.84 -15.23
N PHE A 289 10.29 1.33 -14.11
CA PHE A 289 10.65 0.03 -13.54
C PHE A 289 9.53 -1.02 -13.67
N GLU A 290 8.49 -0.72 -14.44
CA GLU A 290 7.32 -1.57 -14.66
C GLU A 290 7.13 -1.83 -16.16
N PRO A 291 7.77 -2.85 -16.70
CA PRO A 291 7.65 -3.20 -18.10
C PRO A 291 6.31 -3.85 -18.42
N ALA A 292 5.93 -3.86 -19.69
CA ALA A 292 4.84 -4.71 -20.19
C ALA A 292 5.24 -6.19 -20.13
N ALA A 293 5.20 -6.76 -18.94
CA ALA A 293 5.71 -8.10 -18.66
C ALA A 293 4.77 -8.89 -17.75
N ILE A 294 4.89 -10.22 -17.78
CA ILE A 294 4.28 -11.07 -16.77
C ILE A 294 5.15 -11.03 -15.51
N THR A 295 4.52 -10.85 -14.34
CA THR A 295 5.21 -10.81 -13.06
C THR A 295 4.95 -12.07 -12.25
N THR A 296 6.00 -12.69 -11.74
CA THR A 296 5.86 -13.91 -10.93
C THR A 296 5.27 -13.60 -9.54
N SER A 297 5.61 -12.44 -8.95
CA SER A 297 5.02 -11.99 -7.69
C SER A 297 3.53 -11.68 -7.84
N GLY A 298 3.14 -10.93 -8.88
CA GLY A 298 1.74 -10.66 -9.20
C GLY A 298 0.95 -11.94 -9.50
N THR A 299 1.58 -12.92 -10.18
CA THR A 299 0.97 -14.23 -10.42
C THR A 299 0.65 -14.95 -9.10
N VAL A 300 1.58 -14.94 -8.12
CA VAL A 300 1.33 -15.53 -6.79
C VAL A 300 0.20 -14.81 -6.06
N SER A 301 0.15 -13.49 -6.11
CA SER A 301 -0.93 -12.69 -5.50
C SER A 301 -2.28 -13.03 -6.15
N CYS A 302 -2.36 -13.06 -7.47
CA CYS A 302 -3.59 -13.43 -8.19
C CYS A 302 -4.06 -14.86 -7.89
N ILE A 303 -3.14 -15.84 -7.75
CA ILE A 303 -3.50 -17.21 -7.31
C ILE A 303 -4.15 -17.18 -5.92
N ARG A 304 -3.57 -16.42 -4.97
CA ARG A 304 -4.14 -16.29 -3.61
C ARG A 304 -5.53 -15.65 -3.65
N ASN A 305 -5.69 -14.60 -4.45
CA ASN A 305 -6.96 -13.93 -4.63
C ASN A 305 -8.03 -14.88 -5.22
N LEU A 306 -7.69 -15.62 -6.26
CA LEU A 306 -8.61 -16.58 -6.86
C LEU A 306 -9.02 -17.69 -5.88
N LEU A 307 -8.12 -18.18 -5.03
CA LEU A 307 -8.45 -19.10 -3.95
C LEU A 307 -9.41 -18.48 -2.93
N GLN A 308 -9.17 -17.23 -2.55
CA GLN A 308 -10.05 -16.49 -1.65
C GLN A 308 -11.44 -16.27 -2.29
N TYR A 309 -11.50 -15.92 -3.58
CA TYR A 309 -12.77 -15.75 -4.29
C TYR A 309 -13.56 -17.06 -4.36
N TYR A 310 -12.89 -18.18 -4.57
CA TYR A 310 -13.53 -19.48 -4.46
C TYR A 310 -14.09 -19.75 -3.05
N GLN A 311 -13.33 -19.46 -2.01
CA GLN A 311 -13.78 -19.63 -0.62
C GLN A 311 -15.01 -18.75 -0.30
N MET A 312 -15.08 -17.53 -0.86
CA MET A 312 -16.18 -16.62 -0.67
C MET A 312 -17.45 -16.98 -1.44
N THR A 313 -17.30 -17.55 -2.65
CA THR A 313 -18.40 -17.74 -3.59
C THR A 313 -18.79 -19.22 -3.82
N ALA A 314 -17.89 -20.15 -3.47
CA ALA A 314 -17.95 -21.57 -3.86
C ALA A 314 -18.01 -21.81 -5.38
N ASP A 315 -17.68 -20.81 -6.21
CA ASP A 315 -17.72 -20.91 -7.67
C ASP A 315 -16.39 -21.43 -8.21
N ALA A 316 -16.41 -22.67 -8.69
CA ALA A 316 -15.22 -23.40 -9.18
C ALA A 316 -14.52 -22.70 -10.37
N LYS A 317 -15.17 -21.74 -11.05
CA LYS A 317 -14.53 -20.98 -12.13
C LYS A 317 -13.27 -20.26 -11.68
N PHE A 318 -13.19 -19.85 -10.41
CA PHE A 318 -12.01 -19.19 -9.84
C PHE A 318 -10.81 -20.13 -9.64
N LEU A 319 -11.02 -21.44 -9.66
CA LEU A 319 -9.93 -22.41 -9.56
C LEU A 319 -9.35 -22.80 -10.94
N SER A 320 -10.06 -22.52 -12.04
CA SER A 320 -9.77 -23.10 -13.36
C SER A 320 -8.39 -22.77 -13.91
N GLY A 321 -7.86 -21.56 -13.65
CA GLY A 321 -6.56 -21.12 -14.16
C GLY A 321 -5.39 -21.33 -13.20
N ILE A 322 -5.65 -21.79 -11.97
CA ILE A 322 -4.60 -21.94 -10.95
C ILE A 322 -3.58 -23.02 -11.31
N PRO A 323 -3.96 -24.22 -11.80
CA PRO A 323 -2.98 -25.22 -12.19
C PRO A 323 -1.99 -24.71 -13.24
N ASP A 324 -2.48 -24.06 -14.29
CA ASP A 324 -1.63 -23.50 -15.36
C ASP A 324 -0.66 -22.45 -14.84
N ALA A 325 -1.12 -21.64 -13.87
CA ALA A 325 -0.26 -20.61 -13.24
C ALA A 325 0.82 -21.24 -12.33
N LEU A 326 0.52 -22.32 -11.65
CA LEU A 326 1.51 -23.06 -10.84
C LEU A 326 2.54 -23.73 -11.73
N ASP A 327 2.12 -24.41 -12.78
CA ASP A 327 3.01 -25.05 -13.76
C ASP A 327 3.92 -24.00 -14.43
N PHE A 328 3.37 -22.81 -14.73
CA PHE A 328 4.14 -21.69 -15.25
C PHE A 328 5.24 -21.25 -14.24
N LEU A 329 4.89 -21.02 -12.97
CA LEU A 329 5.87 -20.61 -11.96
C LEU A 329 6.98 -21.65 -11.76
N GLU A 330 6.64 -22.95 -11.78
CA GLU A 330 7.63 -24.03 -11.70
C GLU A 330 8.54 -24.05 -12.93
N SER A 331 7.99 -23.80 -14.12
CA SER A 331 8.75 -23.85 -15.38
C SER A 331 9.79 -22.74 -15.54
N VAL A 332 9.61 -21.62 -14.81
CA VAL A 332 10.50 -20.44 -14.85
C VAL A 332 11.36 -20.31 -13.60
N ALA A 333 11.37 -21.31 -12.73
CA ALA A 333 12.21 -21.33 -11.54
C ALA A 333 13.70 -21.29 -11.91
N LEU A 334 14.49 -20.45 -11.23
CA LEU A 334 15.91 -20.34 -11.43
C LEU A 334 16.65 -21.61 -11.00
N GLU A 335 17.67 -21.98 -11.75
CA GLU A 335 18.53 -23.09 -11.41
C GLU A 335 19.43 -22.75 -10.20
N GLN A 336 19.83 -23.78 -9.44
CA GLN A 336 20.68 -23.62 -8.26
C GLN A 336 22.00 -22.88 -8.55
N LYS A 337 22.56 -23.03 -9.75
CA LYS A 337 23.77 -22.32 -10.16
C LYS A 337 23.58 -20.79 -10.16
N ASP A 338 22.42 -20.31 -10.62
CA ASP A 338 22.09 -18.88 -10.71
C ASP A 338 21.73 -18.30 -9.33
N ILE A 339 21.00 -19.08 -8.52
CA ILE A 339 20.70 -18.74 -7.13
C ILE A 339 22.00 -18.53 -6.32
N SER A 340 22.98 -19.40 -6.55
CA SER A 340 24.28 -19.32 -5.87
C SER A 340 25.05 -18.04 -6.21
N LYS A 341 24.97 -17.54 -7.46
CA LYS A 341 25.56 -16.26 -7.86
C LYS A 341 24.97 -15.06 -7.10
N MET A 342 23.68 -15.15 -6.72
CA MET A 342 22.99 -14.10 -5.98
C MET A 342 23.25 -14.12 -4.47
N ASN A 343 24.11 -15.01 -3.98
CA ASN A 343 24.39 -15.20 -2.53
C ASN A 343 23.11 -15.49 -1.69
N LYS A 344 22.10 -16.07 -2.30
CA LYS A 344 20.83 -16.42 -1.64
C LYS A 344 20.82 -17.89 -1.23
N LYS A 345 20.23 -18.16 -0.07
CA LYS A 345 19.91 -19.52 0.39
C LYS A 345 18.40 -19.66 0.41
N LEU A 346 17.91 -20.73 -0.21
CA LEU A 346 16.50 -21.08 -0.17
C LEU A 346 16.24 -22.10 0.94
N GLU A 347 15.11 -21.98 1.60
CA GLU A 347 14.60 -23.01 2.50
C GLU A 347 14.01 -24.17 1.69
N LYS A 348 13.84 -25.32 2.34
CA LYS A 348 13.26 -26.50 1.69
C LYS A 348 11.87 -26.19 1.16
N GLY A 349 11.68 -26.42 -0.14
CA GLY A 349 10.39 -26.21 -0.83
C GLY A 349 10.21 -24.78 -1.38
N GLN A 350 11.16 -23.87 -1.18
CA GLN A 350 11.14 -22.58 -1.84
C GLN A 350 11.73 -22.65 -3.24
N ILE A 351 11.15 -21.89 -4.16
CA ILE A 351 11.68 -21.63 -5.49
C ILE A 351 11.94 -20.12 -5.63
N LEU A 352 12.88 -19.76 -6.48
CA LEU A 352 13.15 -18.38 -6.85
C LEU A 352 12.90 -18.23 -8.34
N CYS A 353 12.07 -17.25 -8.71
CA CYS A 353 11.75 -16.97 -10.10
C CYS A 353 12.23 -15.57 -10.49
N PRO A 354 12.52 -15.31 -11.78
CA PRO A 354 12.68 -13.96 -12.30
C PRO A 354 11.42 -13.13 -11.99
N ARG A 355 11.57 -11.86 -11.64
CA ARG A 355 10.40 -11.01 -11.38
C ARG A 355 9.54 -10.81 -12.63
N PHE A 356 10.21 -10.53 -13.77
CA PHE A 356 9.53 -10.22 -15.03
C PHE A 356 9.88 -11.24 -16.12
N LEU A 357 8.88 -11.55 -16.94
CA LEU A 357 9.03 -12.37 -18.13
C LEU A 357 8.36 -11.72 -19.34
N ILE A 358 9.00 -11.84 -20.50
CA ILE A 358 8.42 -11.34 -21.76
C ILE A 358 7.14 -12.12 -22.06
N PRO A 359 5.99 -11.43 -22.27
CA PRO A 359 4.74 -12.09 -22.58
C PRO A 359 4.84 -13.05 -23.76
N ASN A 360 4.12 -14.18 -23.68
CA ASN A 360 4.13 -15.26 -24.68
C ASN A 360 5.50 -15.95 -24.87
N THR A 361 6.44 -15.74 -23.96
CA THR A 361 7.72 -16.44 -23.91
C THR A 361 8.03 -16.84 -22.46
N GLN A 362 9.06 -17.66 -22.26
CA GLN A 362 9.59 -17.92 -20.92
C GLN A 362 10.92 -17.17 -20.69
N THR A 363 11.19 -16.17 -21.51
CA THR A 363 12.41 -15.38 -21.42
C THR A 363 12.32 -14.37 -20.28
N PRO A 364 13.24 -14.41 -19.32
CA PRO A 364 13.26 -13.44 -18.24
C PRO A 364 13.64 -12.05 -18.74
N LEU A 365 13.16 -11.04 -18.01
CA LEU A 365 13.60 -9.67 -18.10
C LEU A 365 14.19 -9.25 -16.77
N TYR A 366 15.44 -8.84 -16.77
CA TYR A 366 16.11 -8.30 -15.62
C TYR A 366 16.22 -6.79 -15.77
N LEU A 367 15.63 -6.08 -14.82
CA LEU A 367 15.66 -4.64 -14.77
C LEU A 367 16.87 -4.17 -13.98
N HIS A 368 17.63 -3.24 -14.55
CA HIS A 368 18.68 -2.55 -13.83
C HIS A 368 18.53 -1.02 -13.96
N ARG A 369 19.05 -0.31 -12.98
CA ARG A 369 18.91 1.14 -12.87
C ARG A 369 20.12 1.93 -13.37
N LYS A 370 21.08 1.29 -14.02
CA LYS A 370 22.26 2.00 -14.55
C LYS A 370 21.83 3.01 -15.61
N GLY A 371 22.01 4.29 -15.32
CA GLY A 371 21.58 5.38 -16.19
C GLY A 371 20.08 5.71 -16.13
N THR A 372 19.28 4.97 -15.39
CA THR A 372 17.94 5.41 -15.02
C THR A 372 18.06 6.41 -13.87
N HIS A 373 18.29 7.62 -14.23
CA HIS A 373 18.01 8.71 -13.31
C HIS A 373 16.57 9.09 -13.57
N VAL A 374 15.78 8.90 -12.57
CA VAL A 374 14.53 9.62 -12.36
C VAL A 374 13.96 10.18 -13.66
N ASN A 375 12.97 9.55 -14.27
CA ASN A 375 12.07 10.13 -15.26
C ASN A 375 12.57 10.40 -16.65
N ASN A 376 13.46 9.65 -17.14
CA ASN A 376 13.77 9.79 -18.58
C ASN A 376 12.87 8.89 -19.46
N GLY A 377 12.02 8.05 -18.88
CA GLY A 377 11.16 7.08 -19.61
C GLY A 377 11.98 6.00 -20.33
N THR A 378 13.21 5.79 -19.92
CA THR A 378 14.11 4.80 -20.54
C THR A 378 14.18 3.59 -19.63
N TYR A 379 13.85 2.42 -20.17
CA TYR A 379 14.00 1.14 -19.50
C TYR A 379 15.35 0.52 -19.87
N TYR A 380 16.00 -0.04 -18.86
CA TYR A 380 17.24 -0.81 -19.03
C TYR A 380 16.96 -2.24 -18.63
N PHE A 381 16.73 -3.10 -19.62
CA PHE A 381 16.46 -4.51 -19.43
C PHE A 381 17.59 -5.37 -19.98
N ASP A 382 17.79 -6.51 -19.34
CA ASP A 382 18.62 -7.57 -19.82
C ASP A 382 17.89 -8.90 -19.74
N GLN A 383 18.25 -9.83 -20.60
CA GLN A 383 17.74 -11.20 -20.61
C GLN A 383 18.70 -12.15 -19.89
N GLU A 384 19.91 -11.70 -19.62
CA GLU A 384 20.94 -12.48 -18.95
C GLU A 384 21.11 -12.01 -17.50
N LEU A 385 20.98 -12.95 -16.56
CA LEU A 385 21.13 -12.67 -15.14
C LEU A 385 22.52 -12.15 -14.79
N ASP A 386 23.56 -12.64 -15.48
CA ASP A 386 24.93 -12.22 -15.24
C ASP A 386 25.15 -10.74 -15.53
N ASN A 387 24.53 -10.22 -16.59
CA ASN A 387 24.58 -8.80 -16.92
C ASN A 387 23.90 -7.95 -15.84
N LEU A 388 22.78 -8.42 -15.27
CA LEU A 388 22.13 -7.75 -14.15
C LEU A 388 23.07 -7.68 -12.94
N ILE A 389 23.74 -8.78 -12.59
CA ILE A 389 24.62 -8.86 -11.43
C ILE A 389 25.82 -7.92 -11.58
N GLU A 390 26.38 -7.76 -12.79
CA GLU A 390 27.46 -6.83 -13.07
C GLU A 390 27.05 -5.35 -12.90
N HIS A 391 25.77 -5.04 -12.99
CA HIS A 391 25.26 -3.66 -12.87
C HIS A 391 24.86 -3.27 -11.46
N TYR A 392 24.75 -4.21 -10.53
CA TYR A 392 24.43 -4.03 -9.12
C TYR A 392 25.62 -4.35 -8.21
#